data_4b7eeb2bc99bb2065366457fbdaf891a
#
_entry.id   4b7eeb2bc99bb2065366457fbdaf891a
#
_cell.length_a   1.000
_cell.length_b   1.000
_cell.length_c   1.000
_cell.angle_alpha   90.00
_cell.angle_beta   90.00
_cell.angle_gamma   90.00
#
_symmetry.space_group_name_H-M   'P 1'
#
loop_
_entity.id
_entity.type
_entity.pdbx_description
1 polymer ?
#
loop_
_entity_poly.entity_id
_entity_poly.type
_entity_poly.pdbx_seq_one_letter_code
_entity_poly.pdbx_strand_id
1 'polypeptide(L)'
;VGDESNLAADYMDLAVPIHRGDEGYVIYILDNKATANSLTEKMFLLIMEALVFGLVISVLLSFLLSKTMVTPIQRLTEGAMRVAEGDFSRKIQVASRDEIGVLTDTFNDMADQLQDTLRQVENERNKLDTLFLHMTDGVVACSRDGKVIHSNPAADQMLLRHIGPESDYGQLFGDIAPLDQVLEAPDHLEGEL
;
A
#
# COMPACT_ATOMS: atom_id res chain seq x y z
N VAL A 1 -22.49 -57.43 -38.65
CA VAL A 1 -23.02 -57.47 -37.27
C VAL A 1 -21.80 -57.65 -36.39
N GLY A 2 -21.28 -56.53 -35.87
CA GLY A 2 -20.15 -56.53 -34.93
C GLY A 2 -20.57 -57.26 -33.66
N ASP A 3 -19.69 -58.10 -33.11
CA ASP A 3 -19.91 -58.75 -31.84
C ASP A 3 -19.74 -57.74 -30.72
N GLU A 4 -20.82 -57.07 -30.34
CA GLU A 4 -20.89 -56.17 -29.18
C GLU A 4 -20.61 -56.87 -27.84
N SER A 5 -20.57 -58.21 -27.83
CA SER A 5 -20.44 -58.98 -26.61
C SER A 5 -19.00 -59.21 -26.12
N ASN A 6 -17.99 -58.94 -26.96
CA ASN A 6 -16.58 -59.19 -26.65
C ASN A 6 -15.72 -57.91 -26.58
N LEU A 7 -15.99 -57.10 -25.53
CA LEU A 7 -15.22 -55.89 -25.22
C LEU A 7 -13.73 -56.16 -24.94
N ALA A 8 -13.33 -57.41 -24.76
CA ALA A 8 -11.96 -57.82 -24.48
C ALA A 8 -11.22 -58.34 -25.73
N ALA A 9 -11.83 -58.34 -26.91
CA ALA A 9 -11.15 -58.81 -28.13
C ALA A 9 -10.09 -57.83 -28.57
N ASP A 10 -8.90 -58.32 -28.94
CA ASP A 10 -7.73 -57.54 -29.40
C ASP A 10 -7.89 -56.96 -30.83
N TYR A 11 -9.00 -57.20 -31.50
CA TYR A 11 -9.31 -56.73 -32.85
C TYR A 11 -10.78 -56.30 -32.96
N MET A 12 -11.03 -55.36 -33.88
CA MET A 12 -12.38 -55.07 -34.36
C MET A 12 -12.59 -55.75 -35.70
N ASP A 13 -13.74 -56.36 -35.90
CA ASP A 13 -14.12 -57.00 -37.12
C ASP A 13 -15.35 -56.35 -37.77
N LEU A 14 -15.29 -56.20 -39.08
CA LEU A 14 -16.41 -55.78 -39.90
C LEU A 14 -16.63 -56.74 -41.02
N ALA A 15 -17.81 -57.38 -41.04
CA ALA A 15 -18.21 -58.22 -42.12
C ALA A 15 -19.15 -57.49 -43.07
N VAL A 16 -18.75 -57.34 -44.34
CA VAL A 16 -19.57 -56.69 -45.36
C VAL A 16 -19.99 -57.70 -46.40
N PRO A 17 -21.28 -58.03 -46.52
CA PRO A 17 -21.78 -58.90 -47.55
C PRO A 17 -21.83 -58.16 -48.89
N ILE A 18 -21.26 -58.76 -49.93
CA ILE A 18 -21.34 -58.30 -51.32
C ILE A 18 -22.09 -59.32 -52.15
N HIS A 19 -23.15 -58.89 -52.81
CA HIS A 19 -23.94 -59.70 -53.69
C HIS A 19 -23.61 -59.33 -55.14
N ARG A 20 -23.20 -60.34 -55.94
CA ARG A 20 -22.94 -60.16 -57.38
C ARG A 20 -23.68 -61.24 -58.15
N GLY A 21 -24.87 -60.96 -58.64
CA GLY A 21 -25.75 -61.91 -59.31
C GLY A 21 -26.29 -62.95 -58.29
N ASP A 22 -26.14 -64.25 -58.60
CA ASP A 22 -26.61 -65.34 -57.75
C ASP A 22 -25.54 -65.81 -56.73
N GLU A 23 -24.35 -65.15 -56.75
CA GLU A 23 -23.23 -65.46 -55.83
C GLU A 23 -23.12 -64.40 -54.77
N GLY A 24 -22.95 -64.77 -53.46
CA GLY A 24 -22.74 -63.93 -52.30
C GLY A 24 -21.33 -64.09 -51.74
N TYR A 25 -20.62 -62.98 -51.56
CA TYR A 25 -19.31 -62.94 -50.92
C TYR A 25 -19.38 -62.15 -49.64
N VAL A 26 -18.57 -62.51 -48.63
CA VAL A 26 -18.43 -61.76 -47.37
C VAL A 26 -16.99 -61.32 -47.27
N ILE A 27 -16.78 -59.96 -47.18
CA ILE A 27 -15.48 -59.39 -46.90
C ILE A 27 -15.38 -59.14 -45.41
N TYR A 28 -14.38 -59.77 -44.77
CA TYR A 28 -14.01 -59.49 -43.38
C TYR A 28 -12.87 -58.51 -43.36
N ILE A 29 -13.06 -57.38 -42.62
CA ILE A 29 -12.02 -56.42 -42.32
C ILE A 29 -11.68 -56.58 -40.84
N LEU A 30 -10.44 -56.97 -40.54
CA LEU A 30 -9.92 -57.12 -39.22
C LEU A 30 -9.00 -55.92 -38.92
N ASP A 31 -9.33 -55.14 -37.92
CA ASP A 31 -8.48 -54.05 -37.45
C ASP A 31 -7.88 -54.38 -36.08
N ASN A 32 -6.59 -54.11 -35.92
CA ASN A 32 -5.85 -54.49 -34.73
C ASN A 32 -5.99 -53.38 -33.62
N LYS A 33 -6.80 -53.64 -32.62
CA LYS A 33 -6.98 -52.77 -31.42
C LYS A 33 -5.66 -52.56 -30.66
N ALA A 34 -4.73 -53.50 -30.71
CA ALA A 34 -3.46 -53.38 -30.00
C ALA A 34 -2.67 -52.18 -30.43
N THR A 35 -2.71 -51.81 -31.73
CA THR A 35 -2.06 -50.62 -32.24
C THR A 35 -2.75 -49.34 -31.73
N ALA A 36 -4.08 -49.29 -31.72
CA ALA A 36 -4.85 -48.16 -31.17
C ALA A 36 -4.61 -48.00 -29.68
N ASN A 37 -4.63 -49.07 -28.91
CA ASN A 37 -4.38 -49.05 -27.48
C ASN A 37 -2.95 -48.60 -27.15
N SER A 38 -1.94 -49.05 -27.88
CA SER A 38 -0.54 -48.61 -27.70
C SER A 38 -0.30 -47.15 -28.01
N LEU A 39 -1.01 -46.57 -28.97
CA LEU A 39 -0.99 -45.15 -29.26
C LEU A 39 -1.66 -44.37 -28.14
N THR A 40 -2.79 -44.85 -27.61
CA THR A 40 -3.49 -44.19 -26.49
C THR A 40 -2.63 -44.19 -25.24
N GLU A 41 -1.97 -45.30 -24.88
CA GLU A 41 -1.03 -45.35 -23.75
C GLU A 41 0.13 -44.36 -23.90
N LYS A 42 0.76 -44.27 -25.09
CA LYS A 42 1.84 -43.37 -25.38
C LYS A 42 1.38 -41.92 -25.28
N MET A 43 0.21 -41.58 -25.83
CA MET A 43 -0.39 -40.25 -25.71
C MET A 43 -0.66 -39.90 -24.23
N PHE A 44 -1.20 -40.85 -23.44
CA PHE A 44 -1.43 -40.61 -22.01
C PHE A 44 -0.15 -40.37 -21.23
N LEU A 45 0.92 -41.14 -21.48
CA LEU A 45 2.24 -40.91 -20.90
C LEU A 45 2.81 -39.52 -21.26
N LEU A 46 2.74 -39.10 -22.54
CA LEU A 46 3.19 -37.80 -22.97
C LEU A 46 2.40 -36.68 -22.30
N ILE A 47 1.09 -36.83 -22.15
CA ILE A 47 0.24 -35.84 -21.44
C ILE A 47 0.64 -35.76 -19.98
N MET A 48 0.83 -36.89 -19.30
CA MET A 48 1.26 -36.93 -17.91
C MET A 48 2.66 -36.29 -17.71
N GLU A 49 3.59 -36.58 -18.60
CA GLU A 49 4.93 -35.97 -18.59
C GLU A 49 4.85 -34.46 -18.77
N ALA A 50 4.07 -33.99 -19.75
CA ALA A 50 3.86 -32.56 -19.98
C ALA A 50 3.22 -31.84 -18.77
N LEU A 51 2.24 -32.50 -18.10
CA LEU A 51 1.62 -31.97 -16.88
C LEU A 51 2.63 -31.86 -15.73
N VAL A 52 3.48 -32.85 -15.52
CA VAL A 52 4.52 -32.84 -14.50
C VAL A 52 5.53 -31.72 -14.77
N PHE A 53 6.01 -31.60 -16.01
CA PHE A 53 6.89 -30.50 -16.40
C PHE A 53 6.24 -29.11 -16.21
N GLY A 54 5.00 -28.96 -16.63
CA GLY A 54 4.23 -27.73 -16.44
C GLY A 54 4.08 -27.34 -14.96
N LEU A 55 3.80 -28.32 -14.11
CA LEU A 55 3.69 -28.12 -12.68
C LEU A 55 5.02 -27.69 -12.05
N VAL A 56 6.12 -28.36 -12.39
CA VAL A 56 7.47 -28.00 -11.90
C VAL A 56 7.84 -26.58 -12.32
N ILE A 57 7.64 -26.22 -13.59
CA ILE A 57 7.92 -24.87 -14.10
C ILE A 57 7.05 -23.84 -13.38
N SER A 58 5.76 -24.11 -13.19
CA SER A 58 4.84 -23.21 -12.50
C SER A 58 5.28 -22.93 -11.05
N VAL A 59 5.69 -23.97 -10.30
CA VAL A 59 6.20 -23.83 -8.94
C VAL A 59 7.49 -23.00 -8.91
N LEU A 60 8.43 -23.26 -9.83
CA LEU A 60 9.67 -22.50 -9.92
C LEU A 60 9.43 -21.03 -10.27
N LEU A 61 8.55 -20.75 -11.23
CA LEU A 61 8.18 -19.37 -11.60
C LEU A 61 7.49 -18.65 -10.43
N SER A 62 6.58 -19.32 -9.74
CA SER A 62 5.89 -18.78 -8.57
C SER A 62 6.88 -18.40 -7.47
N PHE A 63 7.87 -19.24 -7.20
CA PHE A 63 8.92 -18.97 -6.23
C PHE A 63 9.79 -17.79 -6.64
N LEU A 64 10.19 -17.71 -7.91
CA LEU A 64 10.96 -16.60 -8.43
C LEU A 64 10.22 -15.28 -8.33
N LEU A 65 8.96 -15.23 -8.79
CA LEU A 65 8.09 -14.05 -8.71
C LEU A 65 7.88 -13.60 -7.26
N SER A 66 7.65 -14.54 -6.35
CA SER A 66 7.50 -14.23 -4.93
C SER A 66 8.74 -13.54 -4.37
N LYS A 67 9.94 -14.03 -4.70
CA LYS A 67 11.20 -13.50 -4.19
C LYS A 67 11.62 -12.18 -4.86
N THR A 68 11.35 -12.01 -6.15
CA THR A 68 11.80 -10.84 -6.92
C THR A 68 10.82 -9.67 -6.86
N MET A 69 9.53 -9.92 -6.69
CA MET A 69 8.51 -8.87 -6.73
C MET A 69 7.72 -8.75 -5.41
N VAL A 70 7.14 -9.85 -4.92
CA VAL A 70 6.22 -9.79 -3.77
C VAL A 70 6.95 -9.36 -2.50
N THR A 71 8.08 -9.97 -2.19
CA THR A 71 8.84 -9.63 -0.96
C THR A 71 9.33 -8.19 -0.93
N PRO A 72 9.93 -7.61 -1.99
CA PRO A 72 10.30 -6.20 -2.03
C PRO A 72 9.11 -5.25 -1.84
N ILE A 73 7.99 -5.51 -2.50
CA ILE A 73 6.78 -4.69 -2.36
C ILE A 73 6.24 -4.72 -0.93
N GLN A 74 6.25 -5.87 -0.27
CA GLN A 74 5.87 -5.96 1.14
C GLN A 74 6.78 -5.12 2.03
N ARG A 75 8.10 -5.15 1.82
CA ARG A 75 9.06 -4.31 2.56
C ARG A 75 8.84 -2.82 2.34
N LEU A 76 8.51 -2.41 1.10
CA LEU A 76 8.12 -1.04 0.78
C LEU A 76 6.87 -0.63 1.54
N THR A 77 5.85 -1.49 1.56
CA THR A 77 4.61 -1.24 2.29
C THR A 77 4.85 -1.10 3.80
N GLU A 78 5.63 -1.99 4.39
CA GLU A 78 6.00 -1.92 5.81
C GLU A 78 6.82 -0.67 6.13
N GLY A 79 7.73 -0.27 5.23
CA GLY A 79 8.49 0.97 5.34
C GLY A 79 7.60 2.20 5.28
N ALA A 80 6.64 2.23 4.35
CA ALA A 80 5.69 3.32 4.23
C ALA A 80 4.78 3.45 5.47
N MET A 81 4.35 2.35 6.06
CA MET A 81 3.58 2.37 7.32
C MET A 81 4.39 2.98 8.46
N ARG A 82 5.67 2.60 8.61
CA ARG A 82 6.54 3.20 9.64
C ARG A 82 6.72 4.70 9.45
N VAL A 83 6.97 5.14 8.22
CA VAL A 83 7.08 6.57 7.90
C VAL A 83 5.79 7.31 8.25
N ALA A 84 4.63 6.74 7.97
CA ALA A 84 3.32 7.30 8.34
C ALA A 84 3.12 7.39 9.87
N GLU A 85 3.72 6.49 10.64
CA GLU A 85 3.75 6.51 12.11
C GLU A 85 4.82 7.45 12.68
N GLY A 86 5.63 8.10 11.82
CA GLY A 86 6.69 9.03 12.22
C GLY A 86 8.04 8.36 12.49
N ASP A 87 8.21 7.08 12.21
CA ASP A 87 9.49 6.38 12.32
C ASP A 87 10.29 6.46 11.00
N PHE A 88 11.21 7.40 10.94
CA PHE A 88 12.17 7.61 9.84
C PHE A 88 13.52 6.94 10.10
N SER A 89 13.69 6.19 11.20
CA SER A 89 15.00 5.70 11.65
C SER A 89 15.62 4.64 10.74
N ARG A 90 14.81 3.97 9.91
CA ARG A 90 15.24 2.83 9.11
C ARG A 90 14.93 3.01 7.64
N LYS A 91 15.98 2.99 6.81
CA LYS A 91 15.84 2.93 5.36
C LYS A 91 15.36 1.55 4.90
N ILE A 92 14.54 1.55 3.87
CA ILE A 92 14.12 0.31 3.23
C ILE A 92 15.30 -0.23 2.43
N GLN A 93 15.67 -1.49 2.70
CA GLN A 93 16.74 -2.16 1.97
C GLN A 93 16.14 -3.18 1.00
N VAL A 94 16.24 -2.89 -0.27
CA VAL A 94 15.90 -3.80 -1.35
C VAL A 94 17.10 -3.92 -2.28
N ALA A 95 17.68 -5.12 -2.35
CA ALA A 95 18.79 -5.41 -3.24
C ALA A 95 18.22 -5.77 -4.64
N SER A 96 17.64 -4.80 -5.33
CA SER A 96 17.21 -4.94 -6.72
C SER A 96 17.88 -3.87 -7.59
N ARG A 97 18.15 -4.20 -8.85
CA ARG A 97 18.71 -3.26 -9.85
C ARG A 97 17.69 -2.91 -10.94
N ASP A 98 16.44 -3.24 -10.70
CA ASP A 98 15.29 -2.98 -11.56
C ASP A 98 14.48 -1.76 -11.08
N GLU A 99 13.27 -1.60 -11.60
CA GLU A 99 12.36 -0.52 -11.26
C GLU A 99 11.98 -0.52 -9.77
N ILE A 100 11.99 -1.70 -9.13
CA ILE A 100 11.74 -1.82 -7.67
C ILE A 100 12.91 -1.22 -6.87
N GLY A 101 14.14 -1.39 -7.34
CA GLY A 101 15.32 -0.74 -6.75
C GLY A 101 15.21 0.78 -6.84
N VAL A 102 14.92 1.32 -8.03
CA VAL A 102 14.73 2.77 -8.25
C VAL A 102 13.59 3.31 -7.38
N LEU A 103 12.47 2.60 -7.30
CA LEU A 103 11.35 2.99 -6.45
C LEU A 103 11.74 3.03 -4.97
N THR A 104 12.54 2.06 -4.52
CA THR A 104 13.02 2.01 -3.12
C THR A 104 13.93 3.19 -2.80
N ASP A 105 14.86 3.51 -3.68
CA ASP A 105 15.78 4.64 -3.49
C ASP A 105 15.00 5.96 -3.47
N THR A 106 14.09 6.16 -4.42
CA THR A 106 13.22 7.35 -4.48
C THR A 106 12.35 7.49 -3.22
N PHE A 107 11.83 6.38 -2.71
CA PHE A 107 11.06 6.39 -1.45
C PHE A 107 11.93 6.79 -0.25
N ASN A 108 13.15 6.25 -0.15
CA ASN A 108 14.08 6.60 0.92
C ASN A 108 14.46 8.09 0.87
N ASP A 109 14.73 8.64 -0.33
CA ASP A 109 15.03 10.06 -0.52
C ASP A 109 13.85 10.95 -0.11
N MET A 110 12.62 10.55 -0.46
CA MET A 110 11.41 11.24 -0.03
C MET A 110 11.24 11.21 1.50
N ALA A 111 11.50 10.06 2.14
CA ALA A 111 11.42 9.92 3.59
C ALA A 111 12.46 10.81 4.30
N ASP A 112 13.70 10.89 3.78
CA ASP A 112 14.74 11.77 4.28
C ASP A 112 14.31 13.25 4.17
N GLN A 113 13.80 13.69 3.02
CA GLN A 113 13.30 15.06 2.82
C GLN A 113 12.15 15.41 3.76
N LEU A 114 11.22 14.47 3.97
CA LEU A 114 10.11 14.67 4.90
C LEU A 114 10.61 14.83 6.34
N GLN A 115 11.56 13.98 6.76
CA GLN A 115 12.18 14.08 8.08
C GLN A 115 12.86 15.43 8.29
N ASP A 116 13.64 15.89 7.30
CA ASP A 116 14.33 17.17 7.39
C ASP A 116 13.35 18.35 7.43
N THR A 117 12.27 18.28 6.65
CA THR A 117 11.20 19.30 6.69
C THR A 117 10.52 19.35 8.06
N LEU A 118 10.19 18.20 8.65
CA LEU A 118 9.59 18.13 10.00
C LEU A 118 10.54 18.71 11.06
N ARG A 119 11.83 18.38 11.01
CA ARG A 119 12.84 18.95 11.90
C ARG A 119 12.96 20.48 11.74
N GLN A 120 12.90 20.95 10.50
CA GLN A 120 12.95 22.39 10.24
C GLN A 120 11.73 23.09 10.84
N VAL A 121 10.52 22.56 10.62
CA VAL A 121 9.28 23.11 11.22
C VAL A 121 9.34 23.12 12.74
N GLU A 122 9.83 22.05 13.35
CA GLU A 122 10.00 21.97 14.81
C GLU A 122 11.01 22.99 15.33
N ASN A 123 12.14 23.16 14.64
CA ASN A 123 13.14 24.18 14.98
C ASN A 123 12.59 25.60 14.84
N GLU A 124 11.84 25.90 13.77
CA GLU A 124 11.19 27.18 13.57
C GLU A 124 10.17 27.46 14.70
N ARG A 125 9.37 26.48 15.06
CA ARG A 125 8.43 26.57 16.18
C ARG A 125 9.17 26.85 17.49
N ASN A 126 10.19 26.07 17.82
CA ASN A 126 10.98 26.25 19.04
C ASN A 126 11.65 27.62 19.08
N LYS A 127 12.09 28.13 17.94
CA LYS A 127 12.65 29.50 17.84
C LYS A 127 11.60 30.56 18.12
N LEU A 128 10.39 30.43 17.55
CA LEU A 128 9.28 31.33 17.82
C LEU A 128 8.87 31.29 19.30
N ASP A 129 8.76 30.10 19.88
CA ASP A 129 8.44 29.91 21.31
C ASP A 129 9.52 30.57 22.19
N THR A 130 10.81 30.40 21.84
CA THR A 130 11.91 31.04 22.58
C THR A 130 11.86 32.56 22.47
N LEU A 131 11.62 33.11 21.27
CA LEU A 131 11.47 34.55 21.09
C LEU A 131 10.30 35.08 21.92
N PHE A 132 9.14 34.42 21.88
CA PHE A 132 7.95 34.79 22.62
C PHE A 132 8.19 34.81 24.15
N LEU A 133 8.90 33.80 24.67
CA LEU A 133 9.23 33.70 26.08
C LEU A 133 10.24 34.77 26.57
N HIS A 134 11.14 35.24 25.67
CA HIS A 134 12.20 36.19 26.01
C HIS A 134 11.93 37.62 25.49
N MET A 135 10.74 37.89 24.95
CA MET A 135 10.34 39.27 24.62
C MET A 135 10.27 40.10 25.89
N THR A 136 10.71 41.36 25.77
CA THR A 136 10.59 42.37 26.85
C THR A 136 9.21 42.97 26.92
N ASP A 137 8.50 42.98 25.77
CA ASP A 137 7.14 43.48 25.71
C ASP A 137 6.13 42.41 26.13
N GLY A 138 5.14 42.76 26.94
CA GLY A 138 4.05 41.88 27.36
C GLY A 138 3.10 41.63 26.20
N VAL A 139 2.92 40.36 25.86
CA VAL A 139 1.98 39.91 24.81
C VAL A 139 0.93 38.99 25.41
N VAL A 140 -0.33 39.37 25.17
CA VAL A 140 -1.50 38.56 25.54
C VAL A 140 -2.38 38.40 24.32
N ALA A 141 -2.63 37.16 23.92
CA ALA A 141 -3.52 36.82 22.81
C ALA A 141 -4.83 36.29 23.35
N CYS A 142 -5.94 36.87 22.91
CA CYS A 142 -7.30 36.46 23.34
C CYS A 142 -8.10 35.95 22.15
N SER A 143 -9.03 35.04 22.41
CA SER A 143 -10.06 34.64 21.45
C SER A 143 -11.08 35.75 21.25
N ARG A 144 -11.94 35.63 20.23
CA ARG A 144 -13.08 36.56 20.04
C ARG A 144 -14.07 36.58 21.22
N ASP A 145 -14.11 35.49 21.99
CA ASP A 145 -14.96 35.38 23.18
C ASP A 145 -14.27 35.93 24.43
N GLY A 146 -13.11 36.57 24.31
CA GLY A 146 -12.37 37.18 25.40
C GLY A 146 -11.48 36.24 26.22
N LYS A 147 -11.43 34.95 25.92
CA LYS A 147 -10.57 34.00 26.63
C LYS A 147 -9.11 34.14 26.21
N VAL A 148 -8.20 34.11 27.18
CA VAL A 148 -6.77 34.14 26.92
C VAL A 148 -6.33 32.83 26.27
N ILE A 149 -5.69 32.91 25.12
CA ILE A 149 -5.12 31.78 24.37
C ILE A 149 -3.63 31.62 24.69
N HIS A 150 -2.88 32.72 24.68
CA HIS A 150 -1.45 32.77 24.96
C HIS A 150 -1.08 34.04 25.73
N SER A 151 -0.10 33.93 26.61
CA SER A 151 0.56 35.06 27.29
C SER A 151 2.04 34.75 27.44
N ASN A 152 2.89 35.78 27.45
CA ASN A 152 4.31 35.63 27.71
C ASN A 152 4.68 36.07 29.12
N PRO A 153 5.85 35.66 29.65
CA PRO A 153 6.28 36.05 31.00
C PRO A 153 6.40 37.57 31.26
N ALA A 154 6.68 38.35 30.20
CA ALA A 154 6.72 39.78 30.32
C ALA A 154 5.34 40.40 30.63
N ALA A 155 4.27 39.85 30.03
CA ALA A 155 2.90 40.25 30.36
C ALA A 155 2.54 39.97 31.83
N ASP A 156 2.94 38.81 32.35
CA ASP A 156 2.75 38.45 33.78
C ASP A 156 3.45 39.44 34.71
N GLN A 157 4.67 39.86 34.34
CA GLN A 157 5.46 40.84 35.12
C GLN A 157 4.86 42.23 35.05
N MET A 158 4.41 42.68 33.86
CA MET A 158 3.83 44.01 33.67
C MET A 158 2.49 44.16 34.40
N LEU A 159 1.66 43.11 34.32
CA LEU A 159 0.34 43.11 34.99
C LEU A 159 0.38 42.65 36.46
N LEU A 160 1.59 42.34 36.96
CA LEU A 160 1.82 41.89 38.36
C LEU A 160 0.95 40.72 38.78
N ARG A 161 0.53 39.89 37.83
CA ARG A 161 -0.30 38.70 38.08
C ARG A 161 -0.02 37.63 37.00
N HIS A 162 -0.26 36.39 37.39
CA HIS A 162 -0.15 35.29 36.41
C HIS A 162 -1.38 35.27 35.51
N ILE A 163 -1.14 35.21 34.18
CA ILE A 163 -2.14 35.17 33.12
C ILE A 163 -2.20 33.77 32.59
N GLY A 164 -3.24 33.04 32.90
CA GLY A 164 -3.44 31.66 32.41
C GLY A 164 -4.69 31.52 31.55
N PRO A 165 -4.98 30.30 31.09
CA PRO A 165 -6.17 29.99 30.28
C PRO A 165 -7.51 30.34 30.95
N GLU A 166 -7.51 30.47 32.26
CA GLU A 166 -8.69 30.86 33.07
C GLU A 166 -8.90 32.38 33.05
N SER A 167 -7.94 33.17 32.56
CA SER A 167 -8.05 34.63 32.51
C SER A 167 -8.92 35.06 31.33
N ASP A 168 -9.65 36.15 31.54
CA ASP A 168 -10.57 36.73 30.57
C ASP A 168 -10.14 38.16 30.21
N TYR A 169 -10.32 38.57 28.95
CA TYR A 169 -9.99 39.91 28.47
C TYR A 169 -10.66 41.01 29.30
N GLY A 170 -11.93 40.84 29.63
CA GLY A 170 -12.68 41.81 30.40
C GLY A 170 -12.10 42.06 31.77
N GLN A 171 -11.51 41.03 32.42
CA GLN A 171 -10.83 41.14 33.70
C GLN A 171 -9.44 41.78 33.58
N LEU A 172 -8.80 41.64 32.43
CA LEU A 172 -7.44 42.15 32.18
C LEU A 172 -7.45 43.58 31.67
N PHE A 173 -8.32 43.87 30.74
CA PHE A 173 -8.27 45.08 29.90
C PHE A 173 -9.64 45.74 29.71
N GLY A 174 -10.72 45.22 30.33
CA GLY A 174 -12.07 45.73 30.14
C GLY A 174 -12.26 47.17 30.58
N ASP A 175 -11.48 47.61 31.55
CA ASP A 175 -11.49 49.04 32.07
C ASP A 175 -10.78 50.00 31.10
N ILE A 176 -9.90 49.50 30.24
CA ILE A 176 -9.16 50.29 29.26
C ILE A 176 -9.94 50.42 27.95
N ALA A 177 -10.37 49.28 27.39
CA ALA A 177 -11.18 49.22 26.21
C ALA A 177 -12.11 48.01 26.25
N PRO A 178 -13.42 48.18 25.99
CA PRO A 178 -14.34 47.03 25.85
C PRO A 178 -13.95 46.13 24.66
N LEU A 179 -14.09 44.84 24.82
CA LEU A 179 -13.71 43.86 23.79
C LEU A 179 -14.38 44.13 22.41
N ASP A 180 -15.66 44.49 22.44
CA ASP A 180 -16.43 44.81 21.23
C ASP A 180 -15.82 45.99 20.48
N GLN A 181 -15.37 47.02 21.18
CA GLN A 181 -14.71 48.20 20.58
C GLN A 181 -13.37 47.79 19.93
N VAL A 182 -12.61 46.92 20.55
CA VAL A 182 -11.33 46.43 20.01
C VAL A 182 -11.54 45.56 18.77
N LEU A 183 -12.59 44.69 18.79
CA LEU A 183 -12.89 43.84 17.64
C LEU A 183 -13.46 44.55 16.44
N GLU A 184 -14.08 45.75 16.64
CA GLU A 184 -14.60 46.61 15.58
C GLU A 184 -13.60 47.63 15.07
N ALA A 185 -12.47 47.81 15.77
CA ALA A 185 -11.43 48.74 15.36
C ALA A 185 -10.75 48.29 14.05
N PRO A 186 -10.61 49.23 13.05
CA PRO A 186 -10.06 48.82 11.74
C PRO A 186 -8.56 48.55 11.77
N ASP A 187 -7.79 49.13 12.72
CA ASP A 187 -6.34 48.96 12.77
C ASP A 187 -5.85 48.60 14.18
N HIS A 188 -5.59 49.58 15.04
CA HIS A 188 -5.11 49.38 16.40
C HIS A 188 -5.70 50.44 17.34
N LEU A 189 -5.82 50.08 18.59
CA LEU A 189 -6.20 50.99 19.68
C LEU A 189 -4.99 51.15 20.59
N GLU A 190 -4.65 52.40 20.89
CA GLU A 190 -3.64 52.74 21.90
C GLU A 190 -4.36 53.20 23.17
N GLY A 191 -3.96 52.64 24.30
CA GLY A 191 -4.45 53.01 25.64
C GLY A 191 -3.31 52.92 26.64
N GLU A 192 -3.35 53.75 27.68
CA GLU A 192 -2.42 53.68 28.81
C GLU A 192 -3.07 52.85 29.96
N LEU A 193 -2.28 51.97 30.56
CA LEU A 193 -2.62 51.15 31.74
C LEU A 193 -2.41 51.96 33.01
#